data_90dfcbfb899dd9be9c6ff6e3c323a82e
#
_entry.id   90dfcbfb899dd9be9c6ff6e3c323a82e
#
_cell.length_a   1.000
_cell.length_b   1.000
_cell.length_c   1.000
_cell.angle_alpha   90.00
_cell.angle_beta   90.00
_cell.angle_gamma   90.00
#
_symmetry.space_group_name_H-M   'P 1'
#
loop_
_entity.id
_entity.type
_entity.pdbx_description
1 polymer ?
#
loop_
_entity_poly.entity_id
_entity_poly.type
_entity_poly.pdbx_seq_one_letter_code
_entity_poly.pdbx_strand_id
1 'polypeptide(L)'
;MHNTLIRTLSAILIATACLPTYSQKLDAYLMVYHKDQDHGLHMAYSFDGYQWTALNDDHPIVAGDTIAQQHGIRDPHIFRGPDGAYYIAMTDLHIYAMREGYRTTEWERDGKLYAWGNNRGLVLMKSTDLIHWTHHGIDFTQLPPQPDMNWKEVGCVWAPETVYDEEQHKMLIHFTTREGNKHNKIYCAYVDDDFTHLTSTPQLLFEAPEDRYNVIDSNITKVGDTYHLFYVSHERGATPRHAASANITGPYTTDDYYHDGERQGHEAPSLWRRLGTDTYVLMFDNFNRRPMNFGFVETRDFFTYHPIGYFDDGSNNRMTRTNFEEQKHGSITYVSRKELKKLIKYWEKVKTHWGTNN
;
A
#
# COMPACT_ATOMS: atom_id res chain seq x y z
N MET A 1 61.36 36.64 -32.48
CA MET A 1 60.21 35.97 -33.12
C MET A 1 59.35 35.29 -32.02
N HIS A 2 58.29 35.96 -31.61
CA HIS A 2 57.39 35.43 -30.58
C HIS A 2 56.09 34.97 -31.28
N ASN A 3 55.84 33.68 -31.25
CA ASN A 3 54.57 33.11 -31.72
C ASN A 3 53.60 33.06 -30.59
N THR A 4 52.58 33.89 -30.65
CA THR A 4 51.42 33.88 -29.69
C THR A 4 50.33 32.93 -30.24
N LEU A 5 50.10 31.78 -29.57
CA LEU A 5 49.03 30.88 -29.86
C LEU A 5 47.72 31.41 -29.19
N ILE A 6 46.76 31.81 -29.99
CA ILE A 6 45.40 32.14 -29.55
C ILE A 6 44.62 30.83 -29.47
N ARG A 7 44.25 30.40 -28.24
CA ARG A 7 43.29 29.29 -27.99
C ARG A 7 41.88 29.86 -27.96
N THR A 8 41.10 29.55 -28.95
CA THR A 8 39.66 29.84 -28.99
C THR A 8 38.95 28.77 -28.14
N LEU A 9 38.39 29.17 -27.01
CA LEU A 9 37.45 28.34 -26.24
C LEU A 9 36.06 28.46 -26.89
N SER A 10 35.59 27.39 -27.49
CA SER A 10 34.20 27.27 -27.90
C SER A 10 33.35 26.80 -26.70
N ALA A 11 32.56 27.71 -26.13
CA ALA A 11 31.57 27.36 -25.12
C ALA A 11 30.37 26.74 -25.83
N ILE A 12 30.15 25.43 -25.59
CA ILE A 12 28.92 24.73 -26.00
C ILE A 12 27.85 25.07 -24.97
N LEU A 13 26.92 25.95 -25.36
CA LEU A 13 25.70 26.19 -24.59
C LEU A 13 24.77 24.96 -24.78
N ILE A 14 24.70 24.10 -23.79
CA ILE A 14 23.63 23.06 -23.72
C ILE A 14 22.37 23.78 -23.26
N ALA A 15 21.49 24.12 -24.19
CA ALA A 15 20.14 24.57 -23.88
C ALA A 15 19.34 23.37 -23.43
N THR A 16 19.19 23.20 -22.11
CA THR A 16 18.19 22.31 -21.53
C THR A 16 16.80 22.89 -21.84
N ALA A 17 16.18 22.37 -22.89
CA ALA A 17 14.78 22.65 -23.17
C ALA A 17 13.95 22.05 -22.01
N CYS A 18 13.55 22.90 -21.05
CA CYS A 18 12.46 22.57 -20.13
C CYS A 18 11.18 22.41 -20.97
N LEU A 19 10.84 21.18 -21.34
CA LEU A 19 9.52 20.87 -21.86
C LEU A 19 8.52 21.19 -20.75
N PRO A 20 7.42 21.93 -21.03
CA PRO A 20 6.39 22.13 -20.03
C PRO A 20 5.83 20.77 -19.66
N THR A 21 6.09 20.32 -18.43
CA THR A 21 5.39 19.17 -17.84
C THR A 21 3.93 19.58 -17.71
N TYR A 22 3.11 19.17 -18.66
CA TYR A 22 1.65 19.21 -18.50
C TYR A 22 1.33 18.27 -17.34
N SER A 23 1.22 18.81 -16.14
CA SER A 23 0.73 18.08 -14.99
C SER A 23 -0.65 17.52 -15.35
N GLN A 24 -0.74 16.22 -15.52
CA GLN A 24 -1.99 15.55 -15.85
C GLN A 24 -2.97 15.77 -14.69
N LYS A 25 -4.16 16.31 -15.00
CA LYS A 25 -5.18 16.54 -13.98
C LYS A 25 -5.67 15.21 -13.43
N LEU A 26 -5.45 15.01 -12.13
CA LEU A 26 -5.98 13.86 -11.37
C LEU A 26 -7.39 14.24 -10.90
N ASP A 27 -8.41 13.55 -11.38
CA ASP A 27 -9.82 13.89 -11.16
C ASP A 27 -10.74 12.66 -11.04
N ALA A 28 -10.15 11.53 -10.67
CA ALA A 28 -10.82 10.29 -10.34
C ALA A 28 -9.96 9.46 -9.36
N TYR A 29 -10.52 8.39 -8.84
CA TYR A 29 -9.91 7.52 -7.83
C TYR A 29 -9.84 6.08 -8.32
N LEU A 30 -8.77 5.39 -7.93
CA LEU A 30 -8.60 3.96 -8.11
C LEU A 30 -8.27 3.33 -6.76
N MET A 31 -9.01 2.31 -6.37
CA MET A 31 -8.82 1.51 -5.16
C MET A 31 -8.27 0.14 -5.55
N VAL A 32 -7.32 -0.37 -4.78
CA VAL A 32 -6.90 -1.76 -4.81
C VAL A 32 -7.33 -2.44 -3.51
N TYR A 33 -7.61 -3.74 -3.56
CA TYR A 33 -7.93 -4.56 -2.40
C TYR A 33 -7.66 -6.04 -2.69
N HIS A 34 -7.66 -6.87 -1.66
CA HIS A 34 -7.65 -8.32 -1.82
C HIS A 34 -8.92 -8.94 -1.23
N LYS A 35 -9.12 -10.21 -1.52
CA LYS A 35 -10.17 -11.05 -0.92
C LYS A 35 -9.55 -12.34 -0.39
N ASP A 36 -10.07 -12.83 0.75
CA ASP A 36 -9.61 -14.11 1.34
C ASP A 36 -10.02 -15.33 0.50
N GLN A 37 -11.01 -15.17 -0.39
CA GLN A 37 -11.56 -16.25 -1.20
C GLN A 37 -10.63 -16.68 -2.33
N ASP A 38 -9.89 -15.75 -2.92
CA ASP A 38 -9.07 -16.00 -4.11
C ASP A 38 -7.63 -15.49 -4.00
N HIS A 39 -7.32 -14.73 -2.93
CA HIS A 39 -5.97 -14.15 -2.70
C HIS A 39 -5.41 -13.44 -3.92
N GLY A 40 -6.27 -12.80 -4.71
CA GLY A 40 -5.93 -12.02 -5.89
C GLY A 40 -5.94 -10.52 -5.64
N LEU A 41 -5.37 -9.79 -6.59
CA LEU A 41 -5.43 -8.33 -6.63
C LEU A 41 -6.72 -7.90 -7.33
N HIS A 42 -7.56 -7.16 -6.62
CA HIS A 42 -8.79 -6.57 -7.15
C HIS A 42 -8.66 -5.04 -7.28
N MET A 43 -9.48 -4.46 -8.13
CA MET A 43 -9.56 -3.01 -8.29
C MET A 43 -11.01 -2.52 -8.38
N ALA A 44 -11.27 -1.37 -7.75
CA ALA A 44 -12.49 -0.60 -7.94
C ALA A 44 -12.16 0.87 -8.21
N TYR A 45 -13.08 1.59 -8.83
CA TYR A 45 -12.89 2.99 -9.19
C TYR A 45 -14.05 3.85 -8.73
N SER A 46 -13.77 5.16 -8.60
CA SER A 46 -14.77 6.17 -8.33
C SER A 46 -14.46 7.47 -9.07
N PHE A 47 -15.51 8.19 -9.47
CA PHE A 47 -15.39 9.53 -10.05
C PHE A 47 -15.63 10.66 -9.05
N ASP A 48 -16.13 10.35 -7.86
CA ASP A 48 -16.54 11.31 -6.84
C ASP A 48 -15.99 10.98 -5.43
N GLY A 49 -15.38 9.80 -5.26
CA GLY A 49 -14.88 9.31 -3.98
C GLY A 49 -15.98 8.80 -3.04
N TYR A 50 -17.23 8.67 -3.52
CA TYR A 50 -18.37 8.17 -2.76
C TYR A 50 -18.95 6.88 -3.36
N GLN A 51 -19.13 6.86 -4.67
CA GLN A 51 -19.69 5.73 -5.40
C GLN A 51 -18.56 4.93 -6.04
N TRP A 52 -18.42 3.68 -5.67
CA TRP A 52 -17.34 2.80 -6.11
C TRP A 52 -17.87 1.63 -6.92
N THR A 53 -17.18 1.29 -7.99
CA THR A 53 -17.54 0.18 -8.88
C THR A 53 -16.32 -0.69 -9.11
N ALA A 54 -16.43 -2.01 -8.91
CA ALA A 54 -15.35 -2.93 -9.19
C ALA A 54 -15.07 -3.02 -10.70
N LEU A 55 -13.79 -3.12 -11.04
CA LEU A 55 -13.34 -3.55 -12.35
C LEU A 55 -13.49 -5.07 -12.50
N ASN A 56 -13.53 -5.56 -13.74
CA ASN A 56 -13.55 -6.99 -14.06
C ASN A 56 -14.66 -7.79 -13.34
N ASP A 57 -15.81 -7.16 -13.01
CA ASP A 57 -16.92 -7.77 -12.25
C ASP A 57 -16.48 -8.42 -10.94
N ASP A 58 -15.58 -7.76 -10.22
CA ASP A 58 -15.00 -8.23 -8.96
C ASP A 58 -14.19 -9.55 -9.08
N HIS A 59 -13.78 -9.93 -10.30
CA HIS A 59 -12.74 -10.94 -10.49
C HIS A 59 -11.37 -10.31 -10.32
N PRO A 60 -10.35 -11.08 -9.91
CA PRO A 60 -9.00 -10.56 -9.79
C PRO A 60 -8.49 -9.91 -11.08
N ILE A 61 -7.83 -8.77 -10.94
CA ILE A 61 -7.05 -8.14 -12.00
C ILE A 61 -5.76 -8.92 -12.26
N VAL A 62 -5.19 -9.47 -11.18
CA VAL A 62 -4.06 -10.38 -11.20
C VAL A 62 -4.32 -11.47 -10.17
N ALA A 63 -4.21 -12.73 -10.58
CA ALA A 63 -4.31 -13.86 -9.68
C ALA A 63 -3.01 -13.99 -8.85
N GLY A 64 -3.15 -14.16 -7.54
CA GLY A 64 -2.00 -14.19 -6.63
C GLY A 64 -1.04 -15.36 -6.89
N ASP A 65 -1.55 -16.49 -7.35
CA ASP A 65 -0.77 -17.70 -7.70
C ASP A 65 0.15 -17.51 -8.92
N THR A 66 -0.07 -16.45 -9.70
CA THR A 66 0.76 -16.15 -10.89
C THR A 66 1.97 -15.25 -10.58
N ILE A 67 1.97 -14.57 -9.44
CA ILE A 67 3.01 -13.56 -9.11
C ILE A 67 3.65 -13.76 -7.74
N ALA A 68 3.01 -14.49 -6.83
CA ALA A 68 3.48 -14.71 -5.47
C ALA A 68 4.05 -16.13 -5.29
N GLN A 69 5.13 -16.24 -4.52
CA GLN A 69 5.75 -17.55 -4.24
C GLN A 69 4.87 -18.41 -3.32
N GLN A 70 4.07 -17.76 -2.44
CA GLN A 70 3.10 -18.47 -1.60
C GLN A 70 1.72 -18.66 -2.26
N HIS A 71 1.63 -18.45 -3.58
CA HIS A 71 0.41 -18.59 -4.38
C HIS A 71 -0.76 -17.69 -3.94
N GLY A 72 -0.47 -16.56 -3.33
CA GLY A 72 -1.49 -15.61 -2.93
C GLY A 72 -0.88 -14.26 -2.56
N ILE A 73 -1.64 -13.20 -2.79
CA ILE A 73 -1.29 -11.86 -2.35
C ILE A 73 -2.32 -11.33 -1.34
N ARG A 74 -1.85 -10.44 -0.46
CA ARG A 74 -2.69 -9.72 0.49
C ARG A 74 -2.24 -8.27 0.58
N ASP A 75 -3.05 -7.45 1.24
CA ASP A 75 -2.71 -6.11 1.71
C ASP A 75 -2.12 -5.21 0.61
N PRO A 76 -2.79 -5.07 -0.56
CA PRO A 76 -2.24 -4.29 -1.66
C PRO A 76 -2.27 -2.79 -1.34
N HIS A 77 -1.15 -2.13 -1.56
CA HIS A 77 -1.04 -0.67 -1.54
C HIS A 77 -0.67 -0.15 -2.92
N ILE A 78 -1.43 0.81 -3.45
CA ILE A 78 -1.16 1.46 -4.73
C ILE A 78 -0.69 2.90 -4.53
N PHE A 79 0.43 3.24 -5.15
CA PHE A 79 1.01 4.57 -5.13
C PHE A 79 1.25 5.08 -6.55
N ARG A 80 0.97 6.36 -6.82
CA ARG A 80 1.38 7.03 -8.04
C ARG A 80 2.66 7.80 -7.79
N GLY A 81 3.74 7.42 -8.44
CA GLY A 81 5.05 8.06 -8.29
C GLY A 81 5.12 9.44 -8.95
N PRO A 82 6.19 10.21 -8.64
CA PRO A 82 6.43 11.52 -9.24
C PRO A 82 6.73 11.43 -10.75
N ASP A 83 7.17 10.28 -11.23
CA ASP A 83 7.35 9.94 -12.65
C ASP A 83 6.02 9.66 -13.38
N GLY A 84 4.90 9.61 -12.65
CA GLY A 84 3.57 9.32 -13.15
C GLY A 84 3.27 7.83 -13.33
N ALA A 85 4.21 6.94 -13.03
CA ALA A 85 3.98 5.49 -12.99
C ALA A 85 3.21 5.08 -11.73
N TYR A 86 2.65 3.88 -11.75
CA TYR A 86 1.92 3.27 -10.64
C TYR A 86 2.73 2.12 -10.06
N TYR A 87 2.77 2.06 -8.75
CA TYR A 87 3.53 1.13 -7.95
C TYR A 87 2.58 0.41 -6.99
N ILE A 88 2.61 -0.91 -6.97
CA ILE A 88 1.82 -1.71 -6.03
C ILE A 88 2.77 -2.58 -5.22
N ALA A 89 2.66 -2.51 -3.90
CA ALA A 89 3.34 -3.40 -2.98
C ALA A 89 2.30 -4.28 -2.28
N MET A 90 2.61 -5.57 -2.11
CA MET A 90 1.68 -6.56 -1.57
C MET A 90 2.41 -7.57 -0.69
N THR A 91 1.72 -8.10 0.30
CA THR A 91 2.16 -9.25 1.09
C THR A 91 2.13 -10.52 0.24
N ASP A 92 3.22 -11.26 0.16
CA ASP A 92 3.26 -12.60 -0.42
C ASP A 92 2.77 -13.62 0.61
N LEU A 93 1.48 -13.91 0.60
CA LEU A 93 0.85 -14.82 1.57
C LEU A 93 -0.49 -15.34 1.07
N HIS A 94 -0.68 -16.67 1.15
CA HIS A 94 -1.96 -17.35 1.01
C HIS A 94 -2.30 -18.06 2.31
N ILE A 95 -3.27 -17.52 3.08
CA ILE A 95 -3.57 -18.02 4.44
C ILE A 95 -4.18 -19.43 4.48
N TYR A 96 -4.66 -19.95 3.35
CA TYR A 96 -5.20 -21.31 3.21
C TYR A 96 -4.28 -22.25 2.43
N ALA A 97 -3.08 -21.80 2.03
CA ALA A 97 -2.20 -22.52 1.13
C ALA A 97 -1.84 -23.92 1.62
N MET A 98 -1.63 -24.10 2.93
CA MET A 98 -1.37 -25.41 3.51
C MET A 98 -2.55 -26.38 3.32
N ARG A 99 -3.77 -25.92 3.64
CA ARG A 99 -4.99 -26.71 3.48
C ARG A 99 -5.24 -27.10 2.02
N GLU A 100 -4.85 -26.23 1.10
CA GLU A 100 -5.04 -26.39 -0.34
C GLU A 100 -3.85 -27.07 -1.04
N GLY A 101 -2.80 -27.40 -0.27
CA GLY A 101 -1.63 -28.11 -0.79
C GLY A 101 -0.66 -27.27 -1.62
N TYR A 102 -0.76 -25.96 -1.56
CA TYR A 102 0.12 -25.02 -2.30
C TYR A 102 1.43 -24.73 -1.57
N ARG A 103 1.46 -24.87 -0.23
CA ARG A 103 2.68 -24.61 0.55
C ARG A 103 3.54 -25.82 0.71
N THR A 104 4.82 -25.61 0.48
CA THR A 104 5.88 -26.51 0.92
C THR A 104 6.31 -26.17 2.35
N THR A 105 6.95 -27.09 3.06
CA THR A 105 7.49 -26.85 4.41
C THR A 105 8.54 -25.74 4.46
N GLU A 106 9.15 -25.40 3.32
CA GLU A 106 10.12 -24.31 3.21
C GLU A 106 9.46 -22.93 3.43
N TRP A 107 8.25 -22.76 2.92
CA TRP A 107 7.50 -21.51 3.05
C TRP A 107 6.59 -21.49 4.26
N GLU A 108 6.10 -22.62 4.68
CA GLU A 108 5.30 -22.74 5.88
C GLU A 108 6.15 -23.23 7.04
N ARG A 109 6.55 -22.30 7.87
CA ARG A 109 7.32 -22.57 9.06
C ARG A 109 6.41 -22.85 10.26
N ASP A 110 6.97 -23.54 11.28
CA ASP A 110 6.23 -23.91 12.49
C ASP A 110 5.52 -22.72 13.13
N GLY A 111 4.20 -22.79 13.19
CA GLY A 111 3.35 -21.73 13.77
C GLY A 111 3.59 -21.48 15.27
N LYS A 112 4.25 -22.39 16.00
CA LYS A 112 4.67 -22.15 17.39
C LYS A 112 5.89 -21.23 17.47
N LEU A 113 6.76 -21.28 16.47
CA LEU A 113 7.98 -20.48 16.41
C LEU A 113 7.76 -19.17 15.66
N TYR A 114 6.86 -19.14 14.67
CA TYR A 114 6.68 -18.01 13.74
C TYR A 114 5.29 -17.40 13.77
N ALA A 115 4.36 -17.96 14.56
CA ALA A 115 2.97 -17.56 14.67
C ALA A 115 2.12 -17.63 13.37
N TRP A 116 0.88 -17.25 13.47
CA TRP A 116 -0.08 -17.22 12.36
C TRP A 116 0.36 -16.26 11.26
N GLY A 117 0.04 -16.62 10.01
CA GLY A 117 0.29 -15.77 8.85
C GLY A 117 1.76 -15.57 8.56
N ASN A 118 2.63 -16.46 9.08
CA ASN A 118 4.06 -16.33 8.83
C ASN A 118 4.34 -16.37 7.32
N ASN A 119 5.15 -15.43 6.89
CA ASN A 119 5.62 -15.30 5.52
C ASN A 119 7.03 -14.68 5.54
N ARG A 120 7.67 -14.61 4.38
CA ARG A 120 9.03 -14.09 4.31
C ARG A 120 9.26 -13.14 3.13
N GLY A 121 8.18 -12.78 2.42
CA GLY A 121 8.36 -11.99 1.21
C GLY A 121 7.23 -11.02 0.91
N LEU A 122 7.52 -10.16 -0.03
CA LEU A 122 6.62 -9.19 -0.64
C LEU A 122 6.61 -9.36 -2.15
N VAL A 123 5.53 -8.91 -2.79
CA VAL A 123 5.43 -8.75 -4.24
C VAL A 123 5.36 -7.27 -4.56
N LEU A 124 6.23 -6.82 -5.46
CA LEU A 124 6.27 -5.46 -6.00
C LEU A 124 5.81 -5.47 -7.45
N MET A 125 5.00 -4.50 -7.84
CA MET A 125 4.53 -4.34 -9.22
C MET A 125 4.66 -2.89 -9.67
N LYS A 126 5.02 -2.68 -10.95
CA LYS A 126 5.09 -1.36 -11.59
C LYS A 126 4.36 -1.34 -12.92
N SER A 127 3.65 -0.25 -13.20
CA SER A 127 2.96 -0.01 -14.48
C SER A 127 2.97 1.47 -14.85
N THR A 128 3.04 1.77 -16.13
CA THR A 128 2.86 3.13 -16.66
C THR A 128 1.46 3.39 -17.23
N ASP A 129 0.58 2.38 -17.26
CA ASP A 129 -0.73 2.49 -17.89
C ASP A 129 -1.88 1.77 -17.15
N LEU A 130 -1.61 1.17 -15.97
CA LEU A 130 -2.54 0.41 -15.14
C LEU A 130 -3.04 -0.92 -15.77
N ILE A 131 -2.56 -1.27 -16.96
CA ILE A 131 -2.97 -2.45 -17.72
C ILE A 131 -1.84 -3.47 -17.78
N HIS A 132 -0.63 -3.00 -18.11
CA HIS A 132 0.54 -3.85 -18.25
C HIS A 132 1.44 -3.65 -17.02
N TRP A 133 1.70 -4.74 -16.32
CA TRP A 133 2.45 -4.74 -15.07
C TRP A 133 3.69 -5.60 -15.16
N THR A 134 4.82 -5.10 -14.68
CA THR A 134 5.95 -5.93 -14.27
C THR A 134 5.77 -6.33 -12.81
N HIS A 135 6.35 -7.45 -12.38
CA HIS A 135 6.32 -7.88 -10.99
C HIS A 135 7.65 -8.48 -10.54
N HIS A 136 7.98 -8.32 -9.27
CA HIS A 136 9.17 -8.87 -8.63
C HIS A 136 8.84 -9.30 -7.20
N GLY A 137 9.35 -10.47 -6.79
CA GLY A 137 9.28 -10.94 -5.41
C GLY A 137 10.52 -10.55 -4.61
N ILE A 138 10.36 -10.17 -3.36
CA ILE A 138 11.46 -9.95 -2.41
C ILE A 138 11.39 -11.03 -1.33
N ASP A 139 12.46 -11.81 -1.17
CA ASP A 139 12.62 -12.75 -0.06
C ASP A 139 13.54 -12.14 1.00
N PHE A 140 12.97 -11.76 2.13
CA PHE A 140 13.69 -11.11 3.23
C PHE A 140 14.70 -12.03 3.93
N THR A 141 14.54 -13.35 3.81
CA THR A 141 15.55 -14.30 4.37
C THR A 141 16.89 -14.21 3.67
N GLN A 142 16.97 -13.58 2.51
CA GLN A 142 18.20 -13.33 1.78
C GLN A 142 18.96 -12.09 2.28
N LEU A 143 18.35 -11.27 3.13
CA LEU A 143 18.99 -10.10 3.69
C LEU A 143 20.03 -10.49 4.76
N PRO A 144 21.13 -9.72 4.89
CA PRO A 144 22.10 -9.93 5.95
C PRO A 144 21.46 -9.68 7.33
N PRO A 145 21.90 -10.41 8.37
CA PRO A 145 21.41 -10.15 9.73
C PRO A 145 21.88 -8.78 10.22
N GLN A 146 21.06 -8.16 11.06
CA GLN A 146 21.28 -6.87 11.70
C GLN A 146 21.31 -7.04 13.22
N PRO A 147 21.83 -6.08 13.99
CA PRO A 147 21.86 -6.15 15.46
C PRO A 147 20.49 -6.33 16.10
N ASP A 148 19.44 -5.75 15.50
CA ASP A 148 18.05 -5.73 15.98
C ASP A 148 17.13 -6.70 15.23
N MET A 149 17.59 -7.32 14.14
CA MET A 149 16.78 -8.19 13.30
C MET A 149 17.59 -9.28 12.58
N ASN A 150 17.31 -10.52 12.88
CA ASN A 150 17.81 -11.66 12.09
C ASN A 150 16.80 -12.02 10.99
N TRP A 151 17.03 -11.53 9.78
CA TRP A 151 16.11 -11.72 8.65
C TRP A 151 15.92 -13.19 8.25
N LYS A 152 16.85 -14.10 8.57
CA LYS A 152 16.65 -15.55 8.36
C LYS A 152 15.53 -16.10 9.23
N GLU A 153 15.28 -15.45 10.36
CA GLU A 153 14.23 -15.79 11.31
C GLU A 153 13.00 -14.88 11.20
N VAL A 154 12.85 -14.15 10.08
CA VAL A 154 11.69 -13.27 9.88
C VAL A 154 10.39 -14.03 10.07
N GLY A 155 9.52 -13.54 10.94
CA GLY A 155 8.24 -14.16 11.27
C GLY A 155 7.13 -13.74 10.31
N CYS A 156 7.17 -12.51 9.88
CA CYS A 156 6.27 -11.99 8.83
C CYS A 156 6.87 -10.78 8.14
N VAL A 157 6.36 -10.49 6.95
CA VAL A 157 6.52 -9.23 6.23
C VAL A 157 5.15 -8.89 5.65
N TRP A 158 4.38 -8.01 6.31
CA TRP A 158 2.98 -7.74 5.99
C TRP A 158 2.74 -6.29 5.62
N ALA A 159 1.60 -6.09 4.94
CA ALA A 159 1.02 -4.79 4.69
C ALA A 159 2.05 -3.74 4.24
N PRO A 160 2.79 -4.00 3.14
CA PRO A 160 3.74 -3.04 2.63
C PRO A 160 3.03 -1.84 2.02
N GLU A 161 3.48 -0.64 2.34
CA GLU A 161 3.05 0.58 1.67
C GLU A 161 4.24 1.37 1.14
N THR A 162 3.98 2.20 0.14
CA THR A 162 4.99 2.98 -0.55
C THR A 162 4.72 4.46 -0.40
N VAL A 163 5.74 5.23 -0.08
CA VAL A 163 5.71 6.69 -0.03
C VAL A 163 6.96 7.24 -0.69
N TYR A 164 6.85 8.42 -1.30
CA TYR A 164 8.01 9.07 -1.91
C TYR A 164 8.72 10.00 -0.92
N ASP A 165 10.00 9.75 -0.71
CA ASP A 165 10.87 10.64 0.04
C ASP A 165 11.36 11.77 -0.87
N GLU A 166 10.80 12.97 -0.68
CA GLU A 166 11.12 14.14 -1.50
C GLU A 166 12.54 14.67 -1.26
N GLU A 167 13.14 14.41 -0.07
CA GLU A 167 14.49 14.85 0.25
C GLU A 167 15.54 13.94 -0.38
N GLN A 168 15.32 12.63 -0.33
CA GLN A 168 16.23 11.63 -0.91
C GLN A 168 15.95 11.37 -2.39
N HIS A 169 14.83 11.86 -2.91
CA HIS A 169 14.33 11.56 -4.26
C HIS A 169 14.21 10.05 -4.54
N LYS A 170 13.66 9.30 -3.57
CA LYS A 170 13.55 7.83 -3.62
C LYS A 170 12.20 7.34 -3.14
N MET A 171 11.84 6.15 -3.62
CA MET A 171 10.71 5.41 -3.10
C MET A 171 11.11 4.72 -1.79
N LEU A 172 10.36 5.01 -0.73
CA LEU A 172 10.46 4.33 0.56
C LEU A 172 9.29 3.33 0.67
N ILE A 173 9.61 2.07 0.98
CA ILE A 173 8.61 1.08 1.35
C ILE A 173 8.67 0.87 2.87
N HIS A 174 7.51 0.85 3.52
CA HIS A 174 7.41 0.48 4.93
C HIS A 174 6.46 -0.69 5.09
N PHE A 175 6.69 -1.51 6.09
CA PHE A 175 5.99 -2.79 6.25
C PHE A 175 6.03 -3.26 7.70
N THR A 176 5.06 -4.07 8.07
CA THR A 176 5.02 -4.78 9.36
C THR A 176 5.96 -5.97 9.32
N THR A 177 6.79 -6.14 10.35
CA THR A 177 7.65 -7.32 10.49
C THR A 177 7.91 -7.69 11.95
N ARG A 178 8.40 -8.91 12.15
CA ARG A 178 8.91 -9.44 13.42
C ARG A 178 9.94 -10.53 13.19
N GLU A 179 10.80 -10.73 14.15
CA GLU A 179 11.66 -11.92 14.21
C GLU A 179 10.94 -13.06 14.95
N GLY A 180 10.86 -14.23 14.34
CA GLY A 180 10.16 -15.38 14.92
C GLY A 180 8.71 -15.05 15.31
N ASN A 181 8.41 -15.21 16.60
CA ASN A 181 7.09 -14.90 17.20
C ASN A 181 7.17 -13.72 18.20
N LYS A 182 8.07 -12.77 17.98
CA LYS A 182 8.15 -11.53 18.76
C LYS A 182 7.02 -10.57 18.38
N HIS A 183 6.92 -9.42 19.06
CA HIS A 183 5.97 -8.39 18.71
C HIS A 183 6.27 -7.81 17.31
N ASN A 184 5.21 -7.49 16.61
CA ASN A 184 5.28 -6.82 15.31
C ASN A 184 5.70 -5.37 15.49
N LYS A 185 6.54 -4.91 14.57
CA LYS A 185 7.06 -3.55 14.45
C LYS A 185 6.97 -3.09 13.00
N ILE A 186 7.08 -1.81 12.77
CA ILE A 186 7.15 -1.24 11.43
C ILE A 186 8.61 -0.95 11.06
N TYR A 187 9.04 -1.49 9.94
CA TYR A 187 10.35 -1.23 9.34
C TYR A 187 10.17 -0.51 8.01
N CYS A 188 11.22 0.15 7.53
CA CYS A 188 11.24 0.77 6.21
C CYS A 188 12.57 0.55 5.50
N ALA A 189 12.53 0.60 4.16
CA ALA A 189 13.70 0.53 3.29
C ALA A 189 13.46 1.31 2.00
N TYR A 190 14.52 1.81 1.36
CA TYR A 190 14.43 2.36 0.02
C TYR A 190 14.40 1.26 -1.03
N VAL A 191 13.69 1.51 -2.12
CA VAL A 191 13.53 0.62 -3.28
C VAL A 191 14.16 1.30 -4.51
N ASP A 192 14.60 0.52 -5.47
CA ASP A 192 15.09 1.03 -6.75
C ASP A 192 13.98 1.67 -7.62
N ASP A 193 14.37 2.47 -8.60
CA ASP A 193 13.43 3.19 -9.48
C ASP A 193 12.59 2.24 -10.36
N ASP A 194 13.08 1.02 -10.61
CA ASP A 194 12.35 -0.01 -11.36
C ASP A 194 11.41 -0.84 -10.49
N PHE A 195 11.43 -0.59 -9.17
CA PHE A 195 10.60 -1.26 -8.17
C PHE A 195 10.79 -2.78 -8.14
N THR A 196 12.06 -3.19 -8.10
CA THR A 196 12.46 -4.60 -8.20
C THR A 196 13.14 -5.15 -6.95
N HIS A 197 13.85 -4.32 -6.20
CA HIS A 197 14.61 -4.74 -5.02
C HIS A 197 14.84 -3.59 -4.03
N LEU A 198 15.18 -3.95 -2.79
CA LEU A 198 15.58 -2.97 -1.78
C LEU A 198 16.99 -2.44 -2.07
N THR A 199 17.17 -1.12 -2.04
CA THR A 199 18.47 -0.45 -2.21
C THR A 199 19.11 -0.04 -0.88
N SER A 200 18.41 -0.21 0.22
CA SER A 200 18.93 -0.03 1.57
C SER A 200 18.57 -1.21 2.45
N THR A 201 19.34 -1.41 3.49
CA THR A 201 19.00 -2.33 4.59
C THR A 201 17.76 -1.80 5.30
N PRO A 202 16.75 -2.64 5.61
CA PRO A 202 15.59 -2.19 6.36
C PRO A 202 15.95 -1.67 7.74
N GLN A 203 15.32 -0.59 8.16
CA GLN A 203 15.51 0.07 9.46
C GLN A 203 14.20 0.13 10.22
N LEU A 204 14.28 0.06 11.56
CA LEU A 204 13.14 0.27 12.43
C LEU A 204 12.58 1.68 12.21
N LEU A 205 11.30 1.76 11.85
CA LEU A 205 10.57 3.00 11.64
C LEU A 205 9.72 3.36 12.85
N PHE A 206 9.00 2.38 13.39
CA PHE A 206 8.08 2.60 14.49
C PHE A 206 7.80 1.29 15.27
N GLU A 207 7.69 1.39 16.57
CA GLU A 207 7.34 0.28 17.46
C GLU A 207 6.51 0.75 18.67
N ALA A 208 5.87 -0.18 19.35
CA ALA A 208 5.19 0.11 20.60
C ALA A 208 6.20 0.51 21.70
N PRO A 209 5.83 1.41 22.64
CA PRO A 209 6.67 1.74 23.76
C PRO A 209 7.13 0.49 24.54
N GLU A 210 8.43 0.35 24.77
CA GLU A 210 9.02 -0.78 25.48
C GLU A 210 8.69 -2.15 24.85
N ASP A 211 8.37 -2.19 23.55
CA ASP A 211 8.01 -3.43 22.81
C ASP A 211 6.90 -4.27 23.50
N ARG A 212 5.89 -3.60 24.07
CA ARG A 212 4.87 -4.25 24.90
C ARG A 212 3.72 -4.89 24.15
N TYR A 213 3.46 -4.46 22.91
CA TYR A 213 2.34 -4.96 22.08
C TYR A 213 2.66 -4.83 20.59
N ASN A 214 1.86 -5.51 19.78
CA ASN A 214 2.02 -5.43 18.32
C ASN A 214 1.59 -4.07 17.77
N VAL A 215 2.36 -3.56 16.81
CA VAL A 215 1.94 -2.50 15.89
C VAL A 215 2.03 -3.04 14.47
N ILE A 216 0.96 -2.85 13.68
CA ILE A 216 0.85 -3.38 12.32
C ILE A 216 0.21 -2.34 11.38
N ASP A 217 0.22 -2.62 10.09
CA ASP A 217 -0.56 -1.94 9.05
C ASP A 217 -0.38 -0.43 9.08
N SER A 218 0.83 0.02 8.78
CA SER A 218 1.14 1.45 8.77
C SER A 218 0.76 2.12 7.45
N ASN A 219 0.19 3.31 7.51
CA ASN A 219 -0.03 4.21 6.38
C ASN A 219 0.61 5.57 6.64
N ILE A 220 1.48 6.04 5.75
CA ILE A 220 2.15 7.34 5.87
C ILE A 220 1.64 8.29 4.80
N THR A 221 1.16 9.46 5.22
CA THR A 221 0.73 10.53 4.33
C THR A 221 1.34 11.86 4.74
N LYS A 222 1.97 12.56 3.78
CA LYS A 222 2.49 13.92 4.00
C LYS A 222 1.38 14.95 3.79
N VAL A 223 1.19 15.83 4.78
CA VAL A 223 0.26 16.97 4.71
C VAL A 223 0.97 18.22 5.20
N GLY A 224 1.19 19.17 4.30
CA GLY A 224 2.08 20.29 4.58
C GLY A 224 3.50 19.82 4.89
N ASP A 225 4.02 20.22 6.03
CA ASP A 225 5.36 19.83 6.51
C ASP A 225 5.32 18.65 7.50
N THR A 226 4.17 17.98 7.64
CA THR A 226 3.97 16.90 8.61
C THR A 226 3.71 15.57 7.90
N TYR A 227 4.42 14.53 8.34
CA TYR A 227 4.14 13.15 8.00
C TYR A 227 3.21 12.57 9.07
N HIS A 228 2.02 12.16 8.64
CA HIS A 228 1.01 11.49 9.46
C HIS A 228 1.13 9.99 9.27
N LEU A 229 1.42 9.28 10.34
CA LEU A 229 1.49 7.82 10.41
C LEU A 229 0.22 7.30 11.07
N PHE A 230 -0.63 6.62 10.33
CA PHE A 230 -1.69 5.79 10.89
C PHE A 230 -1.19 4.36 11.01
N TYR A 231 -1.53 3.69 12.09
CA TYR A 231 -1.12 2.30 12.34
C TYR A 231 -2.15 1.61 13.23
N VAL A 232 -2.14 0.29 13.24
CA VAL A 232 -2.99 -0.50 14.13
C VAL A 232 -2.21 -0.86 15.38
N SER A 233 -2.74 -0.49 16.54
CA SER A 233 -2.22 -0.87 17.86
C SER A 233 -3.00 -2.06 18.41
N HIS A 234 -2.29 -3.04 18.98
CA HIS A 234 -2.90 -4.13 19.74
C HIS A 234 -2.86 -3.90 21.26
N GLU A 235 -2.63 -2.70 21.71
CA GLU A 235 -2.62 -2.37 23.15
C GLU A 235 -3.95 -2.71 23.84
N ARG A 236 -5.07 -2.40 23.20
CA ARG A 236 -6.45 -2.64 23.70
C ARG A 236 -7.31 -3.42 22.70
N GLY A 237 -6.71 -4.28 21.89
CA GLY A 237 -7.31 -4.88 20.72
C GLY A 237 -6.94 -4.09 19.47
N ALA A 238 -7.16 -4.68 18.27
CA ALA A 238 -6.78 -4.04 17.01
C ALA A 238 -7.59 -2.76 16.77
N THR A 239 -6.95 -1.61 16.82
CA THR A 239 -7.57 -0.28 16.60
C THR A 239 -6.59 0.66 15.90
N PRO A 240 -7.06 1.46 14.93
CA PRO A 240 -6.24 2.51 14.32
C PRO A 240 -5.81 3.59 15.32
N ARG A 241 -4.54 3.92 15.28
CA ARG A 241 -3.89 4.98 16.06
C ARG A 241 -3.14 5.90 15.10
N HIS A 242 -2.71 7.03 15.62
CA HIS A 242 -2.00 8.04 14.87
C HIS A 242 -0.71 8.48 15.57
N ALA A 243 0.28 8.82 14.77
CA ALA A 243 1.51 9.49 15.18
C ALA A 243 1.93 10.49 14.10
N ALA A 244 2.72 11.48 14.46
CA ALA A 244 3.17 12.51 13.54
C ALA A 244 4.67 12.77 13.66
N SER A 245 5.30 13.16 12.54
CA SER A 245 6.70 13.54 12.47
C SER A 245 6.94 14.63 11.44
N ALA A 246 8.01 15.41 11.62
CA ALA A 246 8.52 16.32 10.59
C ALA A 246 9.35 15.56 9.52
N ASN A 247 9.79 14.34 9.81
CA ASN A 247 10.62 13.53 8.91
C ASN A 247 9.91 12.22 8.55
N ILE A 248 10.06 11.79 7.30
CA ILE A 248 9.43 10.56 6.80
C ILE A 248 9.86 9.31 7.57
N THR A 249 11.11 9.27 8.02
CA THR A 249 11.69 8.17 8.82
C THR A 249 11.58 8.39 10.34
N GLY A 250 10.81 9.39 10.77
CA GLY A 250 10.61 9.69 12.19
C GLY A 250 11.71 10.54 12.83
N PRO A 251 11.80 10.60 14.17
CA PRO A 251 10.93 9.87 15.11
C PRO A 251 9.47 10.37 15.06
N TYR A 252 8.54 9.43 15.17
CA TYR A 252 7.11 9.72 15.24
C TYR A 252 6.65 9.88 16.70
N THR A 253 5.85 10.91 16.96
CA THR A 253 5.22 11.15 18.27
C THR A 253 3.77 10.71 18.19
N THR A 254 3.37 9.78 19.06
CA THR A 254 1.99 9.30 19.16
C THR A 254 1.10 10.32 19.85
N ASP A 255 -0.17 10.38 19.43
CA ASP A 255 -1.23 10.96 20.24
C ASP A 255 -1.94 9.87 21.07
N ASP A 256 -2.73 10.28 22.07
CA ASP A 256 -3.48 9.37 22.94
C ASP A 256 -4.90 9.11 22.43
N TYR A 257 -5.20 9.46 21.18
CA TYR A 257 -6.54 9.43 20.61
C TYR A 257 -6.78 8.16 19.77
N TYR A 258 -8.01 7.60 19.85
CA TYR A 258 -8.47 6.49 19.04
C TYR A 258 -9.37 7.01 17.92
N HIS A 259 -8.91 6.98 16.70
CA HIS A 259 -9.55 7.62 15.54
C HIS A 259 -10.83 6.93 15.06
N ASP A 260 -11.08 5.70 15.50
CA ASP A 260 -12.28 4.92 15.22
C ASP A 260 -13.29 4.91 16.38
N GLY A 261 -13.09 5.74 17.42
CA GLY A 261 -13.92 5.81 18.62
C GLY A 261 -13.72 4.64 19.58
N GLU A 262 -12.48 4.14 19.71
CA GLU A 262 -12.08 3.00 20.57
C GLU A 262 -12.75 1.67 20.20
N ARG A 263 -13.21 1.51 18.98
CA ARG A 263 -13.79 0.25 18.50
C ARG A 263 -12.67 -0.73 18.20
N GLN A 264 -12.89 -1.98 18.61
CA GLN A 264 -11.95 -3.08 18.34
C GLN A 264 -12.29 -3.81 17.06
N GLY A 265 -11.29 -4.43 16.44
CA GLY A 265 -11.45 -5.22 15.24
C GLY A 265 -11.32 -4.42 13.94
N HIS A 266 -10.66 -3.27 14.01
CA HIS A 266 -10.32 -2.46 12.86
C HIS A 266 -8.83 -2.58 12.55
N GLU A 267 -8.51 -2.79 11.28
CA GLU A 267 -7.14 -2.88 10.75
C GLU A 267 -7.03 -2.14 9.41
N ALA A 268 -5.83 -2.14 8.81
CA ALA A 268 -5.60 -1.58 7.47
C ALA A 268 -6.01 -0.10 7.33
N PRO A 269 -5.55 0.83 8.18
CA PRO A 269 -5.82 2.24 7.99
C PRO A 269 -5.21 2.73 6.68
N SER A 270 -6.01 3.38 5.82
CA SER A 270 -5.56 3.99 4.58
C SER A 270 -6.15 5.38 4.42
N LEU A 271 -5.29 6.40 4.39
CA LEU A 271 -5.69 7.79 4.30
C LEU A 271 -5.65 8.30 2.86
N TRP A 272 -6.72 8.96 2.43
CA TRP A 272 -6.77 9.62 1.13
C TRP A 272 -7.55 10.93 1.21
N ARG A 273 -7.28 11.87 0.31
CA ARG A 273 -7.93 13.19 0.27
C ARG A 273 -9.05 13.20 -0.76
N ARG A 274 -10.19 13.80 -0.43
CA ARG A 274 -11.21 14.09 -1.44
C ARG A 274 -10.72 15.18 -2.38
N LEU A 275 -10.67 14.87 -3.67
CA LEU A 275 -10.18 15.78 -4.71
C LEU A 275 -10.97 17.09 -4.71
N GLY A 276 -10.26 18.20 -4.80
CA GLY A 276 -10.85 19.54 -4.80
C GLY A 276 -11.33 20.04 -3.44
N THR A 277 -11.02 19.32 -2.34
CA THR A 277 -11.38 19.71 -0.98
C THR A 277 -10.17 19.65 -0.05
N ASP A 278 -10.33 20.07 1.20
CA ASP A 278 -9.41 19.91 2.32
C ASP A 278 -9.79 18.72 3.24
N THR A 279 -10.73 17.88 2.81
CA THR A 279 -11.22 16.75 3.58
C THR A 279 -10.40 15.48 3.29
N TYR A 280 -9.90 14.86 4.32
CA TYR A 280 -9.25 13.55 4.28
C TYR A 280 -10.20 12.48 4.77
N VAL A 281 -10.11 11.29 4.20
CA VAL A 281 -10.89 10.12 4.57
C VAL A 281 -9.92 9.05 5.05
N LEU A 282 -10.08 8.60 6.27
CA LEU A 282 -9.43 7.41 6.80
C LEU A 282 -10.36 6.23 6.56
N MET A 283 -9.93 5.32 5.71
CA MET A 283 -10.56 4.03 5.45
C MET A 283 -9.91 2.97 6.34
N PHE A 284 -10.67 2.00 6.80
CA PHE A 284 -10.17 0.86 7.57
C PHE A 284 -11.02 -0.38 7.31
N ASP A 285 -10.44 -1.54 7.56
CA ASP A 285 -11.08 -2.85 7.48
C ASP A 285 -11.72 -3.19 8.84
N ASN A 286 -12.90 -3.83 8.84
CA ASN A 286 -13.50 -4.36 10.05
C ASN A 286 -13.60 -5.88 9.97
N PHE A 287 -12.63 -6.57 10.54
CA PHE A 287 -12.56 -8.02 10.51
C PHE A 287 -13.56 -8.73 11.45
N ASN A 288 -14.25 -8.02 12.34
CA ASN A 288 -15.35 -8.55 13.16
C ASN A 288 -16.70 -8.51 12.43
N ARG A 289 -16.80 -7.79 11.31
CA ARG A 289 -18.04 -7.69 10.53
C ARG A 289 -18.14 -8.84 9.53
N ARG A 290 -19.37 -9.32 9.32
CA ARG A 290 -19.69 -10.30 8.27
C ARG A 290 -20.93 -9.83 7.49
N PRO A 291 -20.88 -9.75 6.13
CA PRO A 291 -19.65 -9.85 5.32
C PRO A 291 -18.63 -8.77 5.66
N MET A 292 -17.36 -9.01 5.36
CA MET A 292 -16.28 -8.03 5.53
C MET A 292 -16.61 -6.73 4.80
N ASN A 293 -16.26 -5.59 5.39
CA ASN A 293 -16.58 -4.30 4.79
C ASN A 293 -15.63 -3.20 5.27
N PHE A 294 -15.37 -2.21 4.40
CA PHE A 294 -14.61 -1.02 4.77
C PHE A 294 -15.47 -0.03 5.54
N GLY A 295 -14.89 0.50 6.61
CA GLY A 295 -15.41 1.64 7.36
C GLY A 295 -14.65 2.92 7.02
N PHE A 296 -15.27 4.07 7.27
CA PHE A 296 -14.75 5.37 6.89
C PHE A 296 -15.02 6.42 7.95
N VAL A 297 -14.02 7.27 8.20
CA VAL A 297 -14.15 8.51 8.97
C VAL A 297 -13.53 9.66 8.19
N GLU A 298 -14.02 10.87 8.37
CA GLU A 298 -13.49 12.06 7.72
C GLU A 298 -12.83 13.01 8.72
N THR A 299 -11.76 13.67 8.31
CA THR A 299 -11.08 14.72 9.07
C THR A 299 -10.63 15.86 8.14
N ARG A 300 -10.40 17.04 8.72
CA ARG A 300 -9.77 18.19 8.05
C ARG A 300 -8.57 18.72 8.81
N ASP A 301 -8.44 18.33 10.06
CA ASP A 301 -7.46 18.86 11.02
C ASP A 301 -6.58 17.79 11.66
N PHE A 302 -6.83 16.51 11.37
CA PHE A 302 -6.16 15.34 11.96
C PHE A 302 -6.34 15.24 13.48
N PHE A 303 -7.35 15.92 14.00
CA PHE A 303 -7.69 15.94 15.40
C PHE A 303 -9.15 15.55 15.64
N THR A 304 -10.05 16.08 14.80
CA THR A 304 -11.49 15.77 14.86
C THR A 304 -11.86 14.81 13.73
N TYR A 305 -12.43 13.66 14.08
CA TYR A 305 -12.87 12.65 13.13
C TYR A 305 -14.38 12.47 13.16
N HIS A 306 -15.00 12.50 11.99
CA HIS A 306 -16.44 12.36 11.80
C HIS A 306 -16.73 11.02 11.12
N PRO A 307 -17.40 10.05 11.79
CA PRO A 307 -17.78 8.78 11.19
C PRO A 307 -18.71 8.98 9.99
N ILE A 308 -18.41 8.31 8.86
CA ILE A 308 -19.29 8.25 7.69
C ILE A 308 -20.07 6.93 7.67
N GLY A 309 -19.56 5.87 8.31
CA GLY A 309 -20.11 4.52 8.30
C GLY A 309 -19.34 3.56 7.39
N TYR A 310 -19.99 2.49 6.98
CA TYR A 310 -19.45 1.44 6.10
C TYR A 310 -20.08 1.54 4.71
N PHE A 311 -19.52 0.86 3.72
CA PHE A 311 -20.21 0.75 2.44
C PHE A 311 -21.63 0.17 2.63
N ASP A 312 -22.62 0.84 2.05
CA ASP A 312 -24.03 0.39 1.97
C ASP A 312 -24.70 0.12 3.31
N ASP A 313 -24.30 0.79 4.40
CA ASP A 313 -24.86 0.55 5.74
C ASP A 313 -26.23 1.21 5.99
N GLY A 314 -26.77 1.93 5.01
CA GLY A 314 -28.15 2.42 4.98
C GLY A 314 -28.47 3.65 5.85
N SER A 315 -27.53 4.12 6.67
CA SER A 315 -27.73 5.28 7.54
C SER A 315 -26.88 6.45 7.08
N ASN A 316 -27.43 7.53 6.57
CA ASN A 316 -26.74 8.77 6.19
C ASN A 316 -25.42 8.58 5.41
N ASN A 317 -25.13 7.37 5.03
CA ASN A 317 -23.88 6.92 4.43
C ASN A 317 -23.91 7.23 2.95
N ARG A 318 -22.95 8.03 2.52
CA ARG A 318 -22.74 8.36 1.11
C ARG A 318 -21.80 7.36 0.41
N MET A 319 -21.16 6.46 1.17
CA MET A 319 -20.23 5.49 0.63
C MET A 319 -21.01 4.28 0.09
N THR A 320 -21.04 4.14 -1.21
CA THR A 320 -21.74 3.04 -1.89
C THR A 320 -20.80 2.27 -2.79
N ARG A 321 -21.11 0.99 -2.99
CA ARG A 321 -20.36 0.11 -3.88
C ARG A 321 -21.29 -0.60 -4.86
N THR A 322 -20.74 -0.93 -6.01
CA THR A 322 -21.43 -1.68 -7.06
C THR A 322 -20.58 -2.88 -7.43
N ASN A 323 -21.21 -4.06 -7.44
CA ASN A 323 -20.69 -5.35 -7.89
C ASN A 323 -19.43 -5.87 -7.18
N PHE A 324 -19.16 -5.49 -5.92
CA PHE A 324 -18.11 -6.12 -5.10
C PHE A 324 -18.49 -6.19 -3.63
N GLU A 325 -17.93 -7.17 -2.95
CA GLU A 325 -18.12 -7.41 -1.53
C GLU A 325 -16.95 -8.18 -0.92
N GLU A 326 -16.89 -8.25 0.43
CA GLU A 326 -15.85 -8.97 1.17
C GLU A 326 -14.43 -8.50 0.87
N GLN A 327 -14.31 -7.25 0.42
CA GLN A 327 -13.02 -6.60 0.21
C GLN A 327 -12.29 -6.44 1.55
N LYS A 328 -10.97 -6.62 1.50
CA LYS A 328 -10.06 -6.48 2.64
C LYS A 328 -8.86 -5.64 2.28
N HIS A 329 -8.37 -4.90 3.27
CA HIS A 329 -7.11 -4.19 3.28
C HIS A 329 -6.83 -3.50 1.95
N GLY A 330 -7.51 -2.39 1.70
CA GLY A 330 -7.37 -1.64 0.46
C GLY A 330 -6.63 -0.33 0.62
N SER A 331 -6.16 0.20 -0.49
CA SER A 331 -5.64 1.55 -0.58
C SER A 331 -6.14 2.29 -1.81
N ILE A 332 -6.05 3.61 -1.80
CA ILE A 332 -6.61 4.46 -2.84
C ILE A 332 -5.53 5.38 -3.42
N THR A 333 -5.46 5.46 -4.74
CA THR A 333 -4.65 6.44 -5.46
C THR A 333 -5.50 7.30 -6.39
N TYR A 334 -4.89 8.35 -6.93
CA TYR A 334 -5.55 9.26 -7.87
C TYR A 334 -5.14 8.95 -9.31
N VAL A 335 -6.12 9.01 -10.19
CA VAL A 335 -5.95 8.81 -11.62
C VAL A 335 -6.63 9.93 -12.40
N SER A 336 -6.24 10.16 -13.64
CA SER A 336 -7.04 11.01 -14.52
C SER A 336 -8.25 10.24 -15.05
N ARG A 337 -9.34 10.94 -15.34
CA ARG A 337 -10.50 10.36 -16.01
C ARG A 337 -10.15 9.71 -17.35
N LYS A 338 -9.10 10.17 -18.01
CA LYS A 338 -8.63 9.59 -19.29
C LYS A 338 -8.02 8.21 -19.07
N GLU A 339 -7.12 8.08 -18.09
CA GLU A 339 -6.52 6.79 -17.70
C GLU A 339 -7.59 5.81 -17.23
N LEU A 340 -8.48 6.27 -16.37
CA LEU A 340 -9.56 5.44 -15.83
C LEU A 340 -10.50 4.94 -16.93
N LYS A 341 -10.93 5.80 -17.87
CA LYS A 341 -11.77 5.38 -19.01
C LYS A 341 -11.07 4.35 -19.90
N LYS A 342 -9.74 4.48 -20.09
CA LYS A 342 -8.94 3.50 -20.84
C LYS A 342 -8.94 2.15 -20.10
N LEU A 343 -8.74 2.17 -18.79
CA LEU A 343 -8.72 0.98 -17.94
C LEU A 343 -10.08 0.27 -17.92
N ILE A 344 -11.18 1.00 -17.72
CA ILE A 344 -12.56 0.46 -17.76
C ILE A 344 -12.81 -0.21 -19.12
N LYS A 345 -12.52 0.49 -20.23
CA LYS A 345 -12.72 -0.05 -21.58
C LYS A 345 -11.89 -1.31 -21.86
N TYR A 346 -10.70 -1.40 -21.28
CA TYR A 346 -9.87 -2.61 -21.39
C TYR A 346 -10.57 -3.80 -20.73
N TRP A 347 -11.01 -3.65 -19.48
CA TRP A 347 -11.65 -4.73 -18.74
C TRP A 347 -13.03 -5.12 -19.28
N GLU A 348 -13.80 -4.18 -19.82
CA GLU A 348 -15.04 -4.47 -20.55
C GLU A 348 -14.79 -5.38 -21.76
N LYS A 349 -13.66 -5.18 -22.48
CA LYS A 349 -13.30 -6.05 -23.61
C LYS A 349 -12.83 -7.44 -23.14
N VAL A 350 -12.08 -7.52 -22.07
CA VAL A 350 -11.63 -8.80 -21.50
C VAL A 350 -12.84 -9.67 -21.17
N LYS A 351 -13.86 -9.11 -20.51
CA LYS A 351 -15.12 -9.80 -20.19
C LYS A 351 -15.80 -10.41 -21.40
N THR A 352 -15.90 -9.67 -22.50
CA THR A 352 -16.58 -10.16 -23.73
C THR A 352 -15.88 -11.37 -24.33
N HIS A 353 -14.58 -11.53 -24.13
CA HIS A 353 -13.84 -12.71 -24.60
C HIS A 353 -14.04 -13.94 -23.70
N TRP A 354 -14.24 -13.77 -22.40
CA TRP A 354 -14.52 -14.87 -21.47
C TRP A 354 -15.98 -15.38 -21.58
N GLY A 355 -16.94 -14.50 -21.88
CA GLY A 355 -18.35 -14.84 -22.03
C GLY A 355 -18.73 -15.57 -23.33
N THR A 356 -17.83 -15.66 -24.33
CA THR A 356 -18.06 -16.34 -25.58
C THR A 356 -17.49 -17.77 -25.66
N ASN A 357 -16.81 -18.22 -24.59
CA ASN A 357 -16.18 -19.55 -24.52
C ASN A 357 -16.86 -20.52 -23.53
N ASN A 358 -18.08 -20.20 -23.04
CA ASN A 358 -18.91 -21.10 -22.25
C ASN A 358 -20.12 -21.61 -23.04
#